data_e606a8da6132e20adf655bfb9fb8716c
#
_entry.id   e606a8da6132e20adf655bfb9fb8716c
#
_cell.length_a   1.000
_cell.length_b   1.000
_cell.length_c   1.000
_cell.angle_alpha   90.00
_cell.angle_beta   90.00
_cell.angle_gamma   90.00
#
_symmetry.space_group_name_H-M   'P 1'
#
loop_
_entity.id
_entity.type
_entity.pdbx_description
1 polymer ?
#
loop_
_entity_poly.entity_id
_entity_poly.type
_entity_poly.pdbx_seq_one_letter_code
_entity_poly.pdbx_strand_id
1 'polypeptide(L)'
;MEKGRDVPEAGSEETSSKEHTPEYTVIGIVEDGDALKRAVEKLRELGVGRDDLVVILKRKDPDQTEPFPEGTRYIVVPDDSRGLEVPVGFAVAFVLLGIFFASVVPSIGIPAFLVFLSLAAILLAGTFTRVGVQPILTDMEAPREESGAWNDQFEIGNVLIFAMTTERRLIRPIREILQDNAATYYIEDRRLEPRAVGQAVMHRASPSKDREGTVVNPQEA
;
A
#
# COMPACT_ATOMS: atom_id res chain seq x y z
N MET A 1 -7.75 74.10 -15.12
CA MET A 1 -8.46 72.86 -14.67
C MET A 1 -7.74 71.72 -15.25
N GLU A 2 -6.77 71.19 -14.50
CA GLU A 2 -5.89 70.12 -14.94
C GLU A 2 -6.25 68.89 -14.11
N LYS A 3 -6.73 67.87 -14.79
CA LYS A 3 -7.30 66.63 -14.20
C LYS A 3 -6.16 65.64 -13.98
N GLY A 4 -5.72 65.55 -12.71
CA GLY A 4 -4.72 64.50 -12.31
C GLY A 4 -5.17 63.08 -12.68
N ARG A 5 -4.30 62.39 -13.34
CA ARG A 5 -4.40 60.97 -13.64
C ARG A 5 -3.76 60.20 -12.50
N ASP A 6 -4.57 59.61 -11.64
CA ASP A 6 -4.11 58.64 -10.68
C ASP A 6 -3.64 57.37 -11.44
N VAL A 7 -2.37 57.07 -11.33
CA VAL A 7 -1.76 55.82 -11.78
C VAL A 7 -1.95 54.81 -10.64
N PRO A 8 -2.61 53.67 -10.87
CA PRO A 8 -2.66 52.64 -9.84
C PRO A 8 -1.26 52.03 -9.67
N GLU A 9 -0.75 52.10 -8.45
CA GLU A 9 0.42 51.34 -8.01
C GLU A 9 0.21 49.86 -8.28
N ALA A 10 1.04 49.31 -9.15
CA ALA A 10 1.15 47.87 -9.35
C ALA A 10 1.58 47.21 -8.04
N GLY A 11 0.63 46.57 -7.35
CA GLY A 11 0.93 45.72 -6.21
C GLY A 11 1.95 44.69 -6.63
N SER A 12 3.13 44.77 -6.03
CA SER A 12 4.14 43.72 -6.07
C SER A 12 3.53 42.48 -5.45
N GLU A 13 3.07 41.55 -6.28
CA GLU A 13 2.82 40.15 -5.89
C GLU A 13 4.15 39.62 -5.38
N GLU A 14 4.35 39.65 -4.09
CA GLU A 14 5.32 38.79 -3.41
C GLU A 14 4.96 37.34 -3.72
N THR A 15 5.51 36.82 -4.81
CA THR A 15 5.57 35.41 -5.10
C THR A 15 6.44 34.82 -4.00
N SER A 16 5.80 34.43 -2.88
CA SER A 16 6.40 33.62 -1.84
C SER A 16 6.82 32.29 -2.49
N SER A 17 8.04 32.29 -3.01
CA SER A 17 8.72 31.07 -3.43
C SER A 17 8.82 30.21 -2.19
N LYS A 18 7.85 29.29 -1.98
CA LYS A 18 7.96 28.23 -0.99
C LYS A 18 9.24 27.48 -1.36
N GLU A 19 10.27 27.68 -0.56
CA GLU A 19 11.53 26.99 -0.64
C GLU A 19 11.20 25.50 -0.59
N HIS A 20 11.25 24.85 -1.76
CA HIS A 20 10.90 23.45 -1.91
C HIS A 20 12.04 22.62 -1.29
N THR A 21 11.88 22.26 -0.02
CA THR A 21 12.82 21.39 0.64
C THR A 21 12.82 20.05 -0.12
N PRO A 22 13.96 19.60 -0.64
CA PRO A 22 14.01 18.35 -1.39
C PRO A 22 13.58 17.20 -0.46
N GLU A 23 12.70 16.38 -0.96
CA GLU A 23 12.21 15.19 -0.26
C GLU A 23 12.61 13.94 -1.03
N TYR A 24 13.03 12.92 -0.31
CA TYR A 24 13.49 11.66 -0.88
C TYR A 24 12.70 10.51 -0.27
N THR A 25 12.49 9.47 -1.07
CA THR A 25 11.92 8.21 -0.60
C THR A 25 12.84 7.06 -1.00
N VAL A 26 13.23 6.25 -0.03
CA VAL A 26 13.93 4.98 -0.28
C VAL A 26 12.93 3.86 -0.05
N ILE A 27 12.69 3.08 -1.11
CA ILE A 27 11.74 1.97 -1.10
C ILE A 27 12.54 0.68 -0.97
N GLY A 28 12.20 -0.15 0.02
CA GLY A 28 12.78 -1.48 0.21
C GLY A 28 11.74 -2.57 -0.01
N ILE A 29 12.16 -3.66 -0.66
CA ILE A 29 11.34 -4.87 -0.83
C ILE A 29 11.99 -5.97 -0.02
N VAL A 30 11.30 -6.50 0.98
CA VAL A 30 11.82 -7.48 1.95
C VAL A 30 10.99 -8.75 1.88
N GLU A 31 11.67 -9.91 1.80
CA GLU A 31 11.02 -11.22 1.68
C GLU A 31 10.68 -11.86 3.04
N ASP A 32 11.46 -11.56 4.06
CA ASP A 32 11.38 -12.21 5.38
C ASP A 32 10.87 -11.27 6.47
N GLY A 33 9.93 -11.73 7.30
CA GLY A 33 9.36 -10.96 8.40
C GLY A 33 10.36 -10.57 9.48
N ASP A 34 11.35 -11.44 9.77
CA ASP A 34 12.42 -11.13 10.73
C ASP A 34 13.40 -10.09 10.16
N ALA A 35 13.71 -10.16 8.87
CA ALA A 35 14.50 -9.14 8.19
C ALA A 35 13.77 -7.79 8.16
N LEU A 36 12.46 -7.80 7.92
CA LEU A 36 11.60 -6.63 8.00
C LEU A 36 11.69 -5.95 9.37
N LYS A 37 11.52 -6.72 10.44
CA LYS A 37 11.58 -6.20 11.81
C LYS A 37 12.94 -5.55 12.10
N ARG A 38 14.04 -6.24 11.78
CA ARG A 38 15.39 -5.69 11.94
C ARG A 38 15.63 -4.42 11.12
N ALA A 39 15.13 -4.38 9.87
CA ALA A 39 15.24 -3.20 9.02
C ALA A 39 14.48 -2.01 9.62
N VAL A 40 13.25 -2.21 10.06
CA VAL A 40 12.42 -1.17 10.69
C VAL A 40 13.06 -0.65 11.98
N GLU A 41 13.58 -1.53 12.85
CA GLU A 41 14.29 -1.16 14.08
C GLU A 41 15.51 -0.30 13.78
N LYS A 42 16.38 -0.73 12.86
CA LYS A 42 17.60 0.01 12.48
C LYS A 42 17.28 1.35 11.81
N LEU A 43 16.24 1.42 10.95
CA LEU A 43 15.80 2.68 10.35
C LEU A 43 15.31 3.68 11.41
N ARG A 44 14.66 3.19 12.46
CA ARG A 44 14.24 3.99 13.59
C ARG A 44 15.42 4.47 14.44
N GLU A 45 16.40 3.60 14.69
CA GLU A 45 17.66 3.97 15.39
C GLU A 45 18.46 5.01 14.60
N LEU A 46 18.45 4.93 13.27
CA LEU A 46 19.07 5.93 12.39
C LEU A 46 18.40 7.32 12.49
N GLY A 47 17.18 7.40 13.03
CA GLY A 47 16.45 8.65 13.20
C GLY A 47 15.39 8.92 12.13
N VAL A 48 15.04 7.92 11.30
CA VAL A 48 13.87 8.05 10.41
C VAL A 48 12.61 8.25 11.25
N GLY A 49 11.87 9.32 10.97
CA GLY A 49 10.70 9.72 11.74
C GLY A 49 9.60 8.66 11.76
N ARG A 50 8.74 8.70 12.79
CA ARG A 50 7.61 7.76 12.92
C ARG A 50 6.62 7.89 11.76
N ASP A 51 6.43 9.09 11.28
CA ASP A 51 5.51 9.39 10.19
C ASP A 51 6.18 9.28 8.81
N ASP A 52 7.51 9.16 8.78
CA ASP A 52 8.32 9.03 7.58
C ASP A 52 8.65 7.57 7.23
N LEU A 53 8.17 6.62 8.02
CA LEU A 53 8.35 5.18 7.79
C LEU A 53 6.99 4.52 7.65
N VAL A 54 6.72 3.95 6.48
CA VAL A 54 5.47 3.22 6.18
C VAL A 54 5.81 1.85 5.63
N VAL A 55 5.16 0.84 6.18
CA VAL A 55 5.29 -0.56 5.73
C VAL A 55 3.99 -0.99 5.07
N ILE A 56 4.06 -1.61 3.90
CA ILE A 56 2.89 -2.20 3.23
C ILE A 56 3.07 -3.70 3.21
N LEU A 57 2.10 -4.42 3.77
CA LEU A 57 2.13 -5.87 3.88
C LEU A 57 0.82 -6.51 3.44
N LYS A 58 0.92 -7.73 2.94
CA LYS A 58 -0.21 -8.58 2.59
C LYS A 58 -0.53 -9.47 3.79
N ARG A 59 -1.78 -9.45 4.25
CA ARG A 59 -2.18 -10.22 5.43
C ARG A 59 -3.06 -11.38 5.06
N LYS A 60 -2.63 -12.58 5.47
CA LYS A 60 -3.40 -13.82 5.32
C LYS A 60 -4.32 -14.09 6.50
N ASP A 61 -3.93 -13.65 7.70
CA ASP A 61 -4.65 -13.92 8.95
C ASP A 61 -4.90 -12.60 9.71
N PRO A 62 -6.17 -12.23 10.00
CA PRO A 62 -6.50 -11.04 10.76
C PRO A 62 -5.98 -11.05 12.21
N ASP A 63 -5.77 -12.24 12.78
CA ASP A 63 -5.35 -12.38 14.18
C ASP A 63 -3.83 -12.33 14.40
N GLN A 64 -3.03 -12.34 13.33
CA GLN A 64 -1.59 -12.16 13.44
C GLN A 64 -1.25 -10.74 13.85
N THR A 65 -0.81 -10.57 15.10
CA THR A 65 -0.27 -9.31 15.61
C THR A 65 1.13 -9.13 15.02
N GLU A 66 1.28 -8.17 14.14
CA GLU A 66 2.59 -7.84 13.56
C GLU A 66 3.50 -7.23 14.63
N PRO A 67 4.70 -7.78 14.85
CA PRO A 67 5.62 -7.33 15.90
C PRO A 67 6.43 -6.11 15.47
N PHE A 68 5.76 -5.04 15.03
CA PHE A 68 6.44 -3.80 14.68
C PHE A 68 6.80 -2.97 15.91
N PRO A 69 7.92 -2.23 15.88
CA PRO A 69 8.23 -1.23 16.89
C PRO A 69 7.11 -0.22 17.04
N GLU A 70 6.86 0.20 18.29
CA GLU A 70 5.79 1.16 18.63
C GLU A 70 5.82 2.40 17.73
N GLY A 71 4.64 2.78 17.26
CA GLY A 71 4.42 3.95 16.41
C GLY A 71 4.78 3.76 14.94
N THR A 72 5.19 2.56 14.50
CA THR A 72 5.37 2.27 13.07
C THR A 72 4.03 2.31 12.36
N ARG A 73 3.95 3.07 11.26
CA ARG A 73 2.78 3.09 10.38
C ARG A 73 2.86 1.89 9.43
N TYR A 74 1.77 1.14 9.31
CA TYR A 74 1.70 0.06 8.34
C TYR A 74 0.33 -0.01 7.68
N ILE A 75 0.34 -0.39 6.42
CA ILE A 75 -0.86 -0.59 5.60
C ILE A 75 -1.01 -2.09 5.37
N VAL A 76 -2.15 -2.61 5.78
CA VAL A 76 -2.52 -4.00 5.54
C VAL A 76 -3.39 -4.05 4.29
N VAL A 77 -2.91 -4.77 3.29
CA VAL A 77 -3.69 -5.13 2.11
C VAL A 77 -4.25 -6.53 2.34
N PRO A 78 -5.58 -6.71 2.31
CA PRO A 78 -6.17 -8.03 2.47
C PRO A 78 -5.65 -9.00 1.42
N ASP A 79 -5.37 -10.24 1.81
CA ASP A 79 -5.09 -11.31 0.85
C ASP A 79 -6.43 -11.86 0.31
N ASP A 80 -6.87 -11.28 -0.80
CA ASP A 80 -8.15 -11.63 -1.44
C ASP A 80 -8.12 -12.99 -2.16
N SER A 81 -7.09 -13.82 -1.93
CA SER A 81 -7.06 -15.17 -2.50
C SER A 81 -8.32 -15.98 -2.14
N ARG A 82 -8.92 -15.72 -0.96
CA ARG A 82 -10.22 -16.31 -0.56
C ARG A 82 -11.42 -15.59 -1.17
N GLY A 83 -11.29 -14.31 -1.52
CA GLY A 83 -12.36 -13.53 -2.13
C GLY A 83 -12.61 -13.87 -3.60
N LEU A 84 -11.64 -14.46 -4.28
CA LEU A 84 -11.76 -14.90 -5.68
C LEU A 84 -12.59 -16.19 -5.85
N GLU A 85 -12.64 -17.05 -4.85
CA GLU A 85 -13.38 -18.33 -4.93
C GLU A 85 -14.87 -18.11 -5.13
N VAL A 86 -15.46 -17.13 -4.47
CA VAL A 86 -16.90 -16.83 -4.54
C VAL A 86 -17.30 -16.28 -5.91
N PRO A 87 -16.69 -15.18 -6.43
CA PRO A 87 -17.07 -14.67 -7.75
C PRO A 87 -16.72 -15.60 -8.89
N VAL A 88 -15.63 -16.37 -8.80
CA VAL A 88 -15.30 -17.41 -9.79
C VAL A 88 -16.34 -18.53 -9.76
N GLY A 89 -16.77 -18.98 -8.58
CA GLY A 89 -17.85 -19.95 -8.42
C GLY A 89 -19.16 -19.49 -9.07
N PHE A 90 -19.55 -18.24 -8.83
CA PHE A 90 -20.73 -17.65 -9.49
C PHE A 90 -20.57 -17.52 -11.00
N ALA A 91 -19.42 -17.08 -11.49
CA ALA A 91 -19.16 -16.97 -12.92
C ALA A 91 -19.28 -18.34 -13.62
N VAL A 92 -18.71 -19.38 -13.05
CA VAL A 92 -18.85 -20.76 -13.56
C VAL A 92 -20.31 -21.22 -13.52
N ALA A 93 -21.02 -20.97 -12.42
CA ALA A 93 -22.44 -21.30 -12.31
C ALA A 93 -23.30 -20.60 -13.39
N PHE A 94 -23.05 -19.32 -13.68
CA PHE A 94 -23.75 -18.60 -14.75
C PHE A 94 -23.46 -19.18 -16.14
N VAL A 95 -22.22 -19.54 -16.43
CA VAL A 95 -21.86 -20.18 -17.70
C VAL A 95 -22.59 -21.51 -17.84
N LEU A 96 -22.56 -22.36 -16.82
CA LEU A 96 -23.24 -23.67 -16.83
C LEU A 96 -24.78 -23.53 -17.00
N LEU A 97 -25.36 -22.57 -16.29
CA LEU A 97 -26.79 -22.26 -16.39
C LEU A 97 -27.13 -21.80 -17.79
N GLY A 98 -26.33 -20.94 -18.40
CA GLY A 98 -26.51 -20.48 -19.79
C GLY A 98 -26.42 -21.63 -20.80
N ILE A 99 -25.47 -22.54 -20.66
CA ILE A 99 -25.36 -23.75 -21.50
C ILE A 99 -26.61 -24.63 -21.36
N PHE A 100 -27.09 -24.81 -20.13
CA PHE A 100 -28.29 -25.58 -19.87
C PHE A 100 -29.50 -24.98 -20.60
N PHE A 101 -29.74 -23.66 -20.48
CA PHE A 101 -30.86 -23.01 -21.18
C PHE A 101 -30.72 -23.05 -22.70
N ALA A 102 -29.52 -22.89 -23.23
CA ALA A 102 -29.28 -23.00 -24.67
C ALA A 102 -29.57 -24.40 -25.22
N SER A 103 -29.37 -25.43 -24.40
CA SER A 103 -29.62 -26.83 -24.79
C SER A 103 -31.08 -27.22 -24.73
N VAL A 104 -31.86 -26.67 -23.77
CA VAL A 104 -33.26 -27.06 -23.55
C VAL A 104 -34.21 -26.29 -24.48
N VAL A 105 -33.99 -24.98 -24.67
CA VAL A 105 -34.85 -24.12 -25.51
C VAL A 105 -33.99 -23.19 -26.35
N PRO A 106 -33.47 -23.65 -27.51
CA PRO A 106 -32.50 -22.89 -28.29
C PRO A 106 -32.92 -21.46 -28.69
N SER A 107 -34.21 -21.28 -28.98
CA SER A 107 -34.72 -19.97 -29.40
C SER A 107 -34.64 -18.88 -28.29
N ILE A 108 -34.71 -19.27 -27.04
CA ILE A 108 -34.61 -18.37 -25.86
C ILE A 108 -33.24 -18.52 -25.19
N GLY A 109 -32.71 -19.74 -25.21
CA GLY A 109 -31.48 -20.09 -24.51
C GLY A 109 -30.23 -19.43 -25.07
N ILE A 110 -30.16 -19.22 -26.41
CA ILE A 110 -28.99 -18.53 -27.00
C ILE A 110 -28.90 -17.07 -26.55
N PRO A 111 -29.96 -16.24 -26.58
CA PRO A 111 -29.95 -14.90 -26.03
C PRO A 111 -29.63 -14.90 -24.50
N ALA A 112 -30.27 -15.82 -23.76
CA ALA A 112 -30.01 -15.96 -22.31
C ALA A 112 -28.56 -16.31 -22.00
N PHE A 113 -27.94 -17.20 -22.76
CA PHE A 113 -26.54 -17.56 -22.63
C PHE A 113 -25.60 -16.35 -22.77
N LEU A 114 -25.86 -15.48 -23.77
CA LEU A 114 -25.08 -14.27 -23.98
C LEU A 114 -25.20 -13.30 -22.80
N VAL A 115 -26.38 -13.18 -22.20
CA VAL A 115 -26.59 -12.36 -20.98
C VAL A 115 -25.82 -12.95 -19.80
N PHE A 116 -25.92 -14.25 -19.55
CA PHE A 116 -25.16 -14.90 -18.45
C PHE A 116 -23.65 -14.83 -18.67
N LEU A 117 -23.16 -14.99 -19.90
CA LEU A 117 -21.74 -14.86 -20.23
C LEU A 117 -21.25 -13.43 -19.98
N SER A 118 -22.04 -12.41 -20.37
CA SER A 118 -21.72 -11.01 -20.11
C SER A 118 -21.67 -10.71 -18.60
N LEU A 119 -22.62 -11.25 -17.84
CA LEU A 119 -22.66 -11.08 -16.38
C LEU A 119 -21.47 -11.76 -15.71
N ALA A 120 -21.10 -12.97 -16.14
CA ALA A 120 -19.90 -13.67 -15.67
C ALA A 120 -18.64 -12.87 -15.98
N ALA A 121 -18.54 -12.29 -17.19
CA ALA A 121 -17.40 -11.45 -17.57
C ALA A 121 -17.29 -10.18 -16.71
N ILE A 122 -18.42 -9.51 -16.42
CA ILE A 122 -18.46 -8.32 -15.55
C ILE A 122 -18.02 -8.69 -14.12
N LEU A 123 -18.51 -9.82 -13.58
CA LEU A 123 -18.12 -10.29 -12.25
C LEU A 123 -16.62 -10.57 -12.18
N LEU A 124 -16.06 -11.26 -13.19
CA LEU A 124 -14.63 -11.54 -13.24
C LEU A 124 -13.81 -10.24 -13.42
N ALA A 125 -14.19 -9.37 -14.33
CA ALA A 125 -13.49 -8.09 -14.52
C ALA A 125 -13.49 -7.25 -13.23
N GLY A 126 -14.59 -7.23 -12.48
CA GLY A 126 -14.68 -6.51 -11.21
C GLY A 126 -13.78 -7.06 -10.10
N THR A 127 -13.39 -8.34 -10.17
CA THR A 127 -12.48 -8.95 -9.21
C THR A 127 -11.00 -8.65 -9.51
N PHE A 128 -10.62 -8.61 -10.78
CA PHE A 128 -9.24 -8.33 -11.18
C PHE A 128 -8.80 -6.88 -10.93
N THR A 129 -9.70 -5.93 -10.80
CA THR A 129 -9.38 -4.49 -10.70
C THR A 129 -9.15 -3.98 -9.28
N ARG A 130 -9.34 -4.80 -8.23
CA ARG A 130 -9.38 -4.32 -6.84
C ARG A 130 -8.36 -4.94 -5.89
N VAL A 131 -7.58 -5.91 -6.34
CA VAL A 131 -6.67 -6.68 -5.50
C VAL A 131 -5.24 -6.19 -5.67
N GLY A 132 -4.51 -6.07 -4.56
CA GLY A 132 -3.09 -5.78 -4.55
C GLY A 132 -2.71 -4.38 -4.09
N VAL A 133 -1.43 -4.07 -4.20
CA VAL A 133 -0.85 -2.77 -3.81
C VAL A 133 -0.99 -1.72 -4.92
N GLN A 134 -1.34 -2.12 -6.14
CA GLN A 134 -1.42 -1.24 -7.32
C GLN A 134 -2.27 0.04 -7.11
N PRO A 135 -3.45 -0.01 -6.45
CA PRO A 135 -4.21 1.21 -6.17
C PRO A 135 -3.44 2.21 -5.29
N ILE A 136 -2.67 1.72 -4.31
CA ILE A 136 -1.84 2.54 -3.41
C ILE A 136 -0.70 3.17 -4.21
N LEU A 137 -0.02 2.38 -5.06
CA LEU A 137 1.07 2.85 -5.93
C LEU A 137 0.59 3.92 -6.92
N THR A 138 -0.63 3.77 -7.44
CA THR A 138 -1.24 4.74 -8.35
C THR A 138 -1.62 6.03 -7.63
N ASP A 139 -2.20 5.95 -6.42
CA ASP A 139 -2.60 7.12 -5.62
C ASP A 139 -1.40 8.00 -5.22
N MET A 140 -0.26 7.38 -4.92
CA MET A 140 0.98 8.12 -4.61
C MET A 140 1.79 8.50 -5.85
N GLU A 141 1.25 8.31 -7.05
CA GLU A 141 1.90 8.62 -8.33
C GLU A 141 3.28 7.94 -8.49
N ALA A 142 3.41 6.70 -8.03
CA ALA A 142 4.64 5.92 -8.18
C ALA A 142 5.06 5.81 -9.67
N PRO A 143 6.38 5.80 -9.98
CA PRO A 143 6.84 5.64 -11.34
C PRO A 143 6.26 4.37 -11.97
N ARG A 144 5.73 4.47 -13.18
CA ARG A 144 5.01 3.36 -13.83
C ARG A 144 5.89 2.16 -14.13
N GLU A 145 7.16 2.42 -14.44
CA GLU A 145 8.11 1.36 -14.80
C GLU A 145 8.44 0.49 -13.59
N GLU A 146 8.65 1.10 -12.41
CA GLU A 146 8.99 0.41 -11.17
C GLU A 146 7.75 -0.15 -10.43
N SER A 147 6.62 0.55 -10.50
CA SER A 147 5.40 0.17 -9.79
C SER A 147 4.87 -1.21 -10.19
N GLY A 148 5.08 -1.62 -11.45
CA GLY A 148 4.78 -2.97 -11.91
C GLY A 148 5.63 -4.01 -11.19
N ALA A 149 6.94 -3.81 -11.12
CA ALA A 149 7.86 -4.71 -10.43
C ALA A 149 7.57 -4.76 -8.92
N TRP A 150 7.22 -3.63 -8.28
CA TRP A 150 6.85 -3.60 -6.86
C TRP A 150 5.54 -4.36 -6.60
N ASN A 151 4.56 -4.21 -7.49
CA ASN A 151 3.32 -4.97 -7.37
C ASN A 151 3.56 -6.47 -7.52
N ASP A 152 4.37 -6.90 -8.49
CA ASP A 152 4.68 -8.31 -8.70
C ASP A 152 5.39 -8.92 -7.48
N GLN A 153 6.33 -8.20 -6.89
CA GLN A 153 7.01 -8.60 -5.67
C GLN A 153 6.04 -8.69 -4.48
N PHE A 154 5.14 -7.73 -4.36
CA PHE A 154 4.12 -7.73 -3.32
C PHE A 154 3.14 -8.90 -3.49
N GLU A 155 2.75 -9.26 -4.72
CA GLU A 155 1.83 -10.37 -4.98
C GLU A 155 2.42 -11.73 -4.58
N ILE A 156 3.72 -11.93 -4.70
CA ILE A 156 4.38 -13.16 -4.24
C ILE A 156 4.59 -13.20 -2.72
N GLY A 157 4.22 -12.15 -2.01
CA GLY A 157 4.19 -12.11 -0.54
C GLY A 157 5.28 -11.25 0.11
N ASN A 158 6.07 -10.51 -0.69
CA ASN A 158 7.08 -9.60 -0.16
C ASN A 158 6.43 -8.35 0.44
N VAL A 159 7.15 -7.71 1.35
CA VAL A 159 6.73 -6.51 2.07
C VAL A 159 7.43 -5.30 1.49
N LEU A 160 6.70 -4.20 1.32
CA LEU A 160 7.26 -2.92 0.88
C LEU A 160 7.49 -2.00 2.08
N ILE A 161 8.70 -1.43 2.16
CA ILE A 161 9.08 -0.42 3.16
C ILE A 161 9.30 0.89 2.43
N PHE A 162 8.66 1.96 2.88
CA PHE A 162 8.86 3.33 2.41
C PHE A 162 9.51 4.14 3.51
N ALA A 163 10.76 4.54 3.33
CA ALA A 163 11.49 5.42 4.23
C ALA A 163 11.66 6.79 3.59
N MET A 164 10.95 7.78 4.09
CA MET A 164 10.95 9.16 3.59
C MET A 164 11.92 10.00 4.40
N THR A 165 12.63 10.93 3.74
CA THR A 165 13.55 11.84 4.40
C THR A 165 13.74 13.12 3.61
N THR A 166 13.94 14.24 4.29
CA THR A 166 14.38 15.51 3.72
C THR A 166 15.90 15.63 3.68
N GLU A 167 16.61 14.76 4.37
CA GLU A 167 18.05 14.81 4.51
C GLU A 167 18.76 13.86 3.53
N ARG A 168 19.35 14.40 2.48
CA ARG A 168 20.11 13.63 1.48
C ARG A 168 21.20 12.73 2.08
N ARG A 169 21.80 13.15 3.21
CA ARG A 169 22.83 12.37 3.91
C ARG A 169 22.31 11.05 4.47
N LEU A 170 21.00 10.93 4.75
CA LEU A 170 20.39 9.71 5.28
C LEU A 170 20.09 8.66 4.20
N ILE A 171 20.07 9.04 2.93
CA ILE A 171 19.77 8.10 1.82
C ILE A 171 20.75 6.93 1.84
N ARG A 172 22.04 7.21 1.95
CA ARG A 172 23.08 6.17 1.95
C ARG A 172 22.94 5.19 3.12
N PRO A 173 22.88 5.62 4.39
CA PRO A 173 22.69 4.69 5.50
C PRO A 173 21.33 3.96 5.45
N ILE A 174 20.25 4.59 5.00
CA ILE A 174 18.97 3.90 4.79
C ILE A 174 19.14 2.75 3.79
N ARG A 175 19.79 3.02 2.64
CA ARG A 175 20.08 2.01 1.64
C ARG A 175 20.93 0.86 2.21
N GLU A 176 21.99 1.16 2.95
CA GLU A 176 22.86 0.17 3.57
C GLU A 176 22.08 -0.74 4.54
N ILE A 177 21.19 -0.17 5.36
CA ILE A 177 20.31 -0.93 6.26
C ILE A 177 19.39 -1.87 5.46
N LEU A 178 18.79 -1.40 4.38
CA LEU A 178 17.92 -2.23 3.54
C LEU A 178 18.71 -3.36 2.88
N GLN A 179 19.89 -3.07 2.31
CA GLN A 179 20.77 -4.08 1.71
C GLN A 179 21.22 -5.15 2.72
N ASP A 180 21.59 -4.76 3.93
CA ASP A 180 22.01 -5.67 5.00
C ASP A 180 20.87 -6.62 5.43
N ASN A 181 19.63 -6.27 5.15
CA ASN A 181 18.45 -7.08 5.42
C ASN A 181 17.87 -7.74 4.16
N ALA A 182 18.73 -7.99 3.17
CA ALA A 182 18.39 -8.67 1.91
C ALA A 182 17.28 -8.00 1.10
N ALA A 183 17.05 -6.70 1.29
CA ALA A 183 16.06 -5.97 0.53
C ALA A 183 16.60 -5.51 -0.83
N THR A 184 15.80 -5.68 -1.87
CA THR A 184 15.96 -4.88 -3.09
C THR A 184 15.49 -3.47 -2.80
N TYR A 185 16.19 -2.44 -3.28
CA TYR A 185 15.83 -1.06 -2.98
C TYR A 185 15.75 -0.19 -4.24
N TYR A 186 14.95 0.88 -4.13
CA TYR A 186 14.79 1.94 -5.12
C TYR A 186 14.89 3.29 -4.41
N ILE A 187 15.30 4.33 -5.13
CA ILE A 187 15.45 5.68 -4.58
C ILE A 187 14.71 6.64 -5.48
N GLU A 188 13.81 7.41 -4.91
CA GLU A 188 13.02 8.45 -5.57
C GLU A 188 13.37 9.83 -5.02
N ASP A 189 13.61 10.77 -5.93
CA ASP A 189 13.91 12.19 -5.60
C ASP A 189 12.63 12.98 -5.31
N ARG A 190 11.66 12.34 -4.65
CA ARG A 190 10.39 12.93 -4.21
C ARG A 190 9.81 12.16 -3.05
N ARG A 191 8.89 12.78 -2.33
CA ARG A 191 8.14 12.12 -1.27
C ARG A 191 7.04 11.23 -1.87
N LEU A 192 7.16 9.94 -1.67
CA LEU A 192 6.10 8.98 -1.97
C LEU A 192 5.48 8.55 -0.64
N GLU A 193 4.35 9.13 -0.29
CA GLU A 193 3.64 8.79 0.95
C GLU A 193 2.50 7.82 0.67
N PRO A 194 2.64 6.53 1.03
CA PRO A 194 1.57 5.56 0.84
C PRO A 194 0.35 5.90 1.68
N ARG A 195 -0.83 5.82 1.07
CA ARG A 195 -2.13 5.98 1.73
C ARG A 195 -2.96 4.72 1.57
N ALA A 196 -3.79 4.42 2.56
CA ALA A 196 -4.71 3.30 2.44
C ALA A 196 -5.80 3.64 1.42
N VAL A 197 -5.91 2.83 0.37
CA VAL A 197 -6.87 2.99 -0.73
C VAL A 197 -7.65 1.70 -0.90
N GLY A 198 -8.93 1.80 -1.20
CA GLY A 198 -9.81 0.66 -1.42
C GLY A 198 -10.05 -0.13 -0.14
N GLN A 199 -9.67 -1.40 -0.11
CA GLN A 199 -9.83 -2.29 1.05
C GLN A 199 -8.63 -2.28 1.99
N ALA A 200 -7.54 -1.61 1.62
CA ALA A 200 -6.36 -1.49 2.47
C ALA A 200 -6.67 -0.66 3.73
N VAL A 201 -6.14 -1.07 4.86
CA VAL A 201 -6.35 -0.39 6.15
C VAL A 201 -5.01 0.05 6.71
N MET A 202 -4.93 1.33 7.08
CA MET A 202 -3.75 1.88 7.74
C MET A 202 -3.86 1.66 9.25
N HIS A 203 -2.82 1.11 9.81
CA HIS A 203 -2.65 0.91 11.24
C HIS A 203 -1.41 1.64 11.76
N ARG A 204 -1.37 1.83 13.06
CA ARG A 204 -0.18 2.28 13.80
C ARG A 204 0.10 1.26 14.88
N ALA A 205 1.32 0.75 14.95
CA ALA A 205 1.70 -0.20 15.98
C ALA A 205 1.55 0.42 17.37
N SER A 206 0.75 -0.22 18.21
CA SER A 206 0.54 0.17 19.61
C SER A 206 1.68 -0.39 20.48
N PRO A 207 1.96 0.21 21.64
CA PRO A 207 2.88 -0.37 22.61
C PRO A 207 2.38 -1.77 22.98
N SER A 208 3.28 -2.77 22.90
CA SER A 208 2.91 -4.14 23.26
C SER A 208 2.48 -4.18 24.72
N LYS A 209 1.25 -4.59 24.96
CA LYS A 209 0.64 -4.74 26.28
C LYS A 209 1.29 -5.87 27.12
N ASP A 210 2.23 -6.61 26.54
CA ASP A 210 2.81 -7.83 27.11
C ASP A 210 3.94 -7.61 28.11
N ARG A 211 4.20 -6.34 28.55
CA ARG A 211 5.16 -6.04 29.61
C ARG A 211 4.54 -5.73 30.97
N GLU A 212 3.24 -5.78 31.10
CA GLU A 212 2.59 -5.68 32.41
C GLU A 212 2.15 -7.06 32.90
N GLY A 213 2.92 -7.61 33.85
CA GLY A 213 2.34 -8.50 34.83
C GLY A 213 2.75 -9.96 34.87
N THR A 214 4.04 -10.24 34.97
CA THR A 214 4.40 -11.29 35.92
C THR A 214 4.95 -10.60 37.18
N VAL A 215 4.04 -9.98 37.93
CA VAL A 215 4.30 -9.74 39.35
C VAL A 215 4.28 -11.11 40.01
N VAL A 216 5.45 -11.71 40.11
CA VAL A 216 5.66 -12.87 40.98
C VAL A 216 5.34 -12.37 42.39
N ASN A 217 4.21 -12.82 42.92
CA ASN A 217 3.83 -12.57 44.29
C ASN A 217 4.81 -13.35 45.22
N PRO A 218 5.65 -12.67 46.02
CA PRO A 218 6.64 -13.34 46.85
C PRO A 218 6.09 -13.80 48.19
N GLN A 219 4.84 -14.24 48.27
CA GLN A 219 4.19 -14.69 49.49
C GLN A 219 3.68 -16.15 49.47
N GLU A 220 4.37 -17.03 48.78
CA GLU A 220 4.21 -18.47 49.01
C GLU A 220 5.58 -19.15 49.06
N ALA A 221 6.29 -18.97 50.18
CA ALA A 221 7.41 -19.81 50.59
C ALA A 221 7.34 -19.97 52.13
#